data_9181992841a94aed6edf060ffe10c48c
#
_entry.id   9181992841a94aed6edf060ffe10c48c
#
_cell.length_a   1.000
_cell.length_b   1.000
_cell.length_c   1.000
_cell.angle_alpha   90.00
_cell.angle_beta   90.00
_cell.angle_gamma   90.00
#
_symmetry.space_group_name_H-M   'P 1'
#
loop_
_entity.id
_entity.type
_entity.pdbx_description
1 polymer ?
#
loop_
_entity_poly.entity_id
_entity_poly.type
_entity_poly.pdbx_seq_one_letter_code
_entity_poly.pdbx_strand_id
1 'polypeptide(L)'
;MIHREPEVASEANTLVRIEEAGFEARVFFSTLNQRIQVLSYDAQDAHLMVADFEDKARTVGFGKVFLKAPLSEKVCFEEAGMCAEATIEGYFDGQSAVVMSLFINEERRQRPHAQEQDDILKKIRERPASSSVPALPDGYEMSPGGLRDAAEVACLYREVFASYPFPITDPGYIASTMKSNVLYRIVRDGNGVLVGAASAETSPERHNAEMTDFATLPSQRGLGLAQHILAALEDDMAEREILYLYTIARARSAGMNRVFYNRDYEWTGTLVNNCH
;
A
#
# COMPACT_ATOMS: atom_id res chain seq x y z
N MET A 1 4.37 8.51 -38.35
CA MET A 1 2.91 8.63 -38.08
C MET A 1 2.74 8.50 -36.58
N ILE A 2 2.60 9.62 -35.89
CA ILE A 2 2.55 9.73 -34.44
C ILE A 2 1.14 9.35 -34.04
N HIS A 3 0.95 8.16 -33.45
CA HIS A 3 -0.29 7.84 -32.75
C HIS A 3 -0.33 8.65 -31.44
N ARG A 4 -1.01 9.79 -31.49
CA ARG A 4 -1.55 10.43 -30.28
C ARG A 4 -2.69 9.57 -29.79
N GLU A 5 -2.48 8.84 -28.70
CA GLU A 5 -3.60 8.34 -27.89
C GLU A 5 -4.21 9.49 -27.08
N PRO A 6 -5.49 9.37 -26.67
CA PRO A 6 -6.37 10.50 -26.46
C PRO A 6 -6.02 11.32 -25.23
N GLU A 7 -6.35 12.61 -25.33
CA GLU A 7 -6.44 13.56 -24.23
C GLU A 7 -6.98 12.90 -22.95
N VAL A 8 -6.24 13.07 -21.86
CA VAL A 8 -6.61 12.61 -20.52
C VAL A 8 -7.98 13.17 -20.17
N ALA A 9 -9.01 12.36 -20.34
CA ALA A 9 -10.33 12.66 -19.83
C ALA A 9 -10.27 12.69 -18.29
N SER A 10 -10.79 13.73 -17.71
CA SER A 10 -10.68 14.14 -16.32
C SER A 10 -11.47 13.26 -15.30
N GLU A 11 -11.79 12.03 -15.63
CA GLU A 11 -12.57 11.16 -14.76
C GLU A 11 -11.93 9.79 -14.66
N ALA A 12 -11.47 9.45 -13.45
CA ALA A 12 -11.05 8.14 -12.93
C ALA A 12 -9.55 7.87 -12.87
N ASN A 13 -9.17 7.17 -11.82
CA ASN A 13 -7.87 6.53 -11.63
C ASN A 13 -7.45 5.75 -12.87
N THR A 14 -6.37 6.14 -13.53
CA THR A 14 -5.98 5.60 -14.84
C THR A 14 -4.58 4.99 -14.78
N LEU A 15 -4.48 3.74 -15.24
CA LEU A 15 -3.20 3.08 -15.48
C LEU A 15 -2.74 3.38 -16.92
N VAL A 16 -1.53 3.93 -17.06
CA VAL A 16 -0.96 4.33 -18.35
C VAL A 16 0.44 3.73 -18.51
N ARG A 17 0.78 3.32 -19.73
CA ARG A 17 2.16 3.07 -20.14
C ARG A 17 2.67 4.31 -20.87
N ILE A 18 3.82 4.81 -20.43
CA ILE A 18 4.50 5.96 -21.00
C ILE A 18 5.78 5.45 -21.66
N GLU A 19 5.98 5.81 -22.92
CA GLU A 19 7.18 5.52 -23.70
C GLU A 19 7.69 6.84 -24.24
N GLU A 20 8.82 7.31 -23.73
CA GLU A 20 9.47 8.56 -24.12
C GLU A 20 10.93 8.29 -24.49
N ALA A 21 11.57 9.26 -25.16
CA ALA A 21 12.99 9.15 -25.44
C ALA A 21 13.80 9.10 -24.15
N GLY A 22 14.38 7.91 -23.84
CA GLY A 22 15.24 7.69 -22.69
C GLY A 22 14.58 7.01 -21.49
N PHE A 23 13.26 6.77 -21.51
CA PHE A 23 12.62 5.94 -20.50
C PHE A 23 11.29 5.33 -20.95
N GLU A 24 10.92 4.23 -20.27
CA GLU A 24 9.61 3.61 -20.33
C GLU A 24 9.09 3.46 -18.90
N ALA A 25 7.80 3.69 -18.66
CA ALA A 25 7.21 3.53 -17.35
C ALA A 25 5.74 3.08 -17.39
N ARG A 26 5.33 2.31 -16.36
CA ARG A 26 3.93 2.08 -16.05
C ARG A 26 3.56 2.96 -14.86
N VAL A 27 2.56 3.80 -15.04
CA VAL A 27 2.17 4.80 -14.06
C VAL A 27 0.68 4.74 -13.76
N PHE A 28 0.32 5.02 -12.51
CA PHE A 28 -1.05 5.14 -12.06
C PHE A 28 -1.34 6.59 -11.67
N PHE A 29 -2.24 7.22 -12.41
CA PHE A 29 -2.75 8.55 -12.09
C PHE A 29 -3.89 8.42 -11.09
N SER A 30 -3.67 8.80 -9.84
CA SER A 30 -4.68 8.75 -8.78
C SER A 30 -5.32 10.11 -8.58
N THR A 31 -6.47 10.33 -9.19
CA THR A 31 -7.25 11.58 -9.04
C THR A 31 -7.69 11.78 -7.59
N LEU A 32 -8.15 10.71 -6.93
CA LEU A 32 -8.57 10.76 -5.53
C LEU A 32 -7.44 11.25 -4.62
N ASN A 33 -6.21 10.80 -4.85
CA ASN A 33 -5.06 11.17 -4.03
C ASN A 33 -4.22 12.28 -4.65
N GLN A 34 -4.60 12.81 -5.80
CA GLN A 34 -3.89 13.87 -6.54
C GLN A 34 -2.39 13.58 -6.66
N ARG A 35 -2.06 12.36 -7.14
CA ARG A 35 -0.68 11.89 -7.25
C ARG A 35 -0.47 10.99 -8.45
N ILE A 36 0.77 10.96 -8.94
CA ILE A 36 1.27 9.96 -9.87
C ILE A 36 2.06 8.91 -9.08
N GLN A 37 1.70 7.65 -9.24
CA GLN A 37 2.47 6.51 -8.73
C GLN A 37 3.14 5.81 -9.90
N VAL A 38 4.47 5.81 -9.94
CA VAL A 38 5.24 5.02 -10.89
C VAL A 38 5.35 3.59 -10.36
N LEU A 39 4.74 2.65 -11.07
CA LEU A 39 4.66 1.24 -10.67
C LEU A 39 5.89 0.46 -11.10
N SER A 40 6.40 0.76 -12.27
CA SER A 40 7.65 0.23 -12.82
C SER A 40 8.21 1.21 -13.84
N TYR A 41 9.51 1.18 -14.02
CA TYR A 41 10.21 1.99 -15.02
C TYR A 41 11.46 1.26 -15.52
N ASP A 42 11.90 1.65 -16.71
CA ASP A 42 13.22 1.43 -17.27
C ASP A 42 13.70 2.80 -17.79
N ALA A 43 14.71 3.37 -17.17
CA ALA A 43 15.19 4.71 -17.47
C ALA A 43 16.70 4.73 -17.60
N GLN A 44 17.17 5.26 -18.73
CA GLN A 44 18.59 5.53 -18.97
C GLN A 44 19.06 6.80 -18.25
N ASP A 45 18.12 7.72 -17.98
CA ASP A 45 18.35 8.98 -17.29
C ASP A 45 17.17 9.31 -16.37
N ALA A 46 17.43 9.24 -15.06
CA ALA A 46 16.44 9.56 -14.04
C ALA A 46 15.97 11.02 -14.10
N HIS A 47 16.85 11.97 -14.48
CA HIS A 47 16.48 13.39 -14.58
C HIS A 47 15.43 13.64 -15.65
N LEU A 48 15.57 13.01 -16.83
CA LEU A 48 14.58 13.13 -17.91
C LEU A 48 13.23 12.57 -17.48
N MET A 49 13.20 11.40 -16.83
CA MET A 49 11.98 10.77 -16.37
C MET A 49 11.31 11.61 -15.28
N VAL A 50 12.05 12.11 -14.30
CA VAL A 50 11.51 12.91 -13.20
C VAL A 50 10.96 14.24 -13.71
N ALA A 51 11.67 14.92 -14.65
CA ALA A 51 11.20 16.16 -15.26
C ALA A 51 9.90 15.97 -16.05
N ASP A 52 9.78 14.87 -16.80
CA ASP A 52 8.55 14.54 -17.52
C ASP A 52 7.37 14.29 -16.57
N PHE A 53 7.59 13.56 -15.48
CA PHE A 53 6.54 13.33 -14.48
C PHE A 53 6.18 14.60 -13.69
N GLU A 54 7.12 15.50 -13.46
CA GLU A 54 6.84 16.80 -12.87
C GLU A 54 5.91 17.62 -13.77
N ASP A 55 6.20 17.70 -15.07
CA ASP A 55 5.37 18.40 -16.05
C ASP A 55 3.98 17.78 -16.16
N LYS A 56 3.89 16.46 -16.23
CA LYS A 56 2.62 15.75 -16.26
C LYS A 56 1.80 16.00 -14.97
N ALA A 57 2.43 15.95 -13.79
CA ALA A 57 1.75 16.21 -12.53
C ALA A 57 1.24 17.65 -12.44
N ARG A 58 2.04 18.65 -12.88
CA ARG A 58 1.63 20.05 -12.95
C ARG A 58 0.44 20.25 -13.89
N THR A 59 0.49 19.61 -15.06
CA THR A 59 -0.57 19.71 -16.09
C THR A 59 -1.92 19.20 -15.59
N VAL A 60 -1.94 18.10 -14.80
CA VAL A 60 -3.18 17.53 -14.26
C VAL A 60 -3.52 18.08 -12.86
N GLY A 61 -2.71 18.98 -12.30
CA GLY A 61 -2.93 19.59 -10.98
C GLY A 61 -2.64 18.64 -9.80
N PHE A 62 -1.78 17.64 -9.99
CA PHE A 62 -1.41 16.71 -8.93
C PHE A 62 -0.24 17.25 -8.09
N GLY A 63 -0.26 16.99 -6.78
CA GLY A 63 0.70 17.52 -5.82
C GLY A 63 1.91 16.64 -5.55
N LYS A 64 1.93 15.39 -6.03
CA LYS A 64 2.99 14.43 -5.70
C LYS A 64 3.22 13.43 -6.82
N VAL A 65 4.48 13.07 -7.04
CA VAL A 65 4.90 11.87 -7.78
C VAL A 65 5.67 11.00 -6.82
N PHE A 66 5.47 9.67 -6.84
CA PHE A 66 6.30 8.78 -6.07
C PHE A 66 6.55 7.45 -6.78
N LEU A 67 7.67 6.84 -6.45
CA LEU A 67 8.12 5.56 -6.99
C LEU A 67 8.88 4.75 -5.93
N LYS A 68 9.05 3.47 -6.20
CA LYS A 68 9.96 2.59 -5.47
C LYS A 68 11.16 2.33 -6.40
N ALA A 69 12.34 2.78 -6.01
CA ALA A 69 13.60 2.58 -6.75
C ALA A 69 14.51 1.61 -5.99
N PRO A 70 15.42 0.88 -6.67
CA PRO A 70 16.54 0.23 -6.01
C PRO A 70 17.30 1.22 -5.12
N LEU A 71 17.70 0.79 -3.92
CA LEU A 71 18.41 1.66 -2.98
C LEU A 71 19.72 2.22 -3.59
N SER A 72 20.32 1.49 -4.51
CA SER A 72 21.52 1.92 -5.27
C SER A 72 21.27 3.13 -6.17
N GLU A 73 20.02 3.38 -6.59
CA GLU A 73 19.66 4.51 -7.44
C GLU A 73 19.23 5.76 -6.65
N LYS A 74 19.22 5.68 -5.32
CA LYS A 74 18.77 6.76 -4.44
C LYS A 74 19.41 8.11 -4.79
N VAL A 75 20.73 8.14 -4.97
CA VAL A 75 21.49 9.37 -5.23
C VAL A 75 21.05 9.99 -6.57
N CYS A 76 20.87 9.18 -7.61
CA CYS A 76 20.43 9.67 -8.92
C CYS A 76 19.05 10.36 -8.83
N PHE A 77 18.12 9.79 -8.07
CA PHE A 77 16.79 10.39 -7.86
C PHE A 77 16.84 11.63 -6.95
N GLU A 78 17.74 11.67 -5.95
CA GLU A 78 17.96 12.87 -5.13
C GLU A 78 18.52 14.01 -5.98
N GLU A 79 19.48 13.75 -6.87
CA GLU A 79 20.02 14.71 -7.83
C GLU A 79 18.97 15.18 -8.83
N ALA A 80 18.01 14.31 -9.19
CA ALA A 80 16.85 14.68 -10.01
C ALA A 80 15.76 15.46 -9.26
N GLY A 81 15.96 15.80 -7.99
CA GLY A 81 15.05 16.63 -7.18
C GLY A 81 14.01 15.86 -6.34
N MET A 82 14.07 14.53 -6.32
CA MET A 82 13.22 13.72 -5.43
C MET A 82 13.82 13.64 -4.02
N CYS A 83 13.01 13.27 -3.04
CA CYS A 83 13.47 12.99 -1.68
C CYS A 83 13.07 11.57 -1.26
N ALA A 84 13.94 10.92 -0.47
CA ALA A 84 13.67 9.63 0.13
C ALA A 84 12.70 9.77 1.31
N GLU A 85 11.65 8.97 1.35
CA GLU A 85 10.65 8.97 2.43
C GLU A 85 10.69 7.71 3.31
N ALA A 86 11.04 6.56 2.72
CA ALA A 86 11.10 5.27 3.42
C ALA A 86 12.02 4.29 2.68
N THR A 87 12.36 3.18 3.34
CA THR A 87 13.01 2.03 2.70
C THR A 87 12.14 0.79 2.86
N ILE A 88 12.27 -0.15 1.92
CA ILE A 88 11.60 -1.47 1.99
C ILE A 88 12.69 -2.51 1.75
N GLU A 89 12.99 -3.28 2.78
CA GLU A 89 14.03 -4.31 2.71
C GLU A 89 13.60 -5.44 1.77
N GLY A 90 14.54 -5.92 0.95
CA GLY A 90 14.34 -7.06 0.06
C GLY A 90 13.32 -6.89 -1.07
N TYR A 91 12.78 -5.70 -1.30
CA TYR A 91 11.70 -5.43 -2.25
C TYR A 91 11.99 -5.87 -3.69
N PHE A 92 13.23 -5.79 -4.13
CA PHE A 92 13.69 -6.22 -5.45
C PHE A 92 14.49 -7.52 -5.34
N ASP A 93 13.83 -8.63 -5.04
CA ASP A 93 14.46 -9.95 -4.92
C ASP A 93 15.71 -9.93 -4.03
N GLY A 94 15.53 -9.50 -2.79
CA GLY A 94 16.60 -9.38 -1.78
C GLY A 94 17.32 -8.03 -1.77
N GLN A 95 17.20 -7.21 -2.81
CA GLN A 95 17.70 -5.85 -2.80
C GLN A 95 16.67 -4.88 -2.22
N SER A 96 17.09 -3.98 -1.37
CA SER A 96 16.20 -2.99 -0.76
C SER A 96 15.74 -1.93 -1.75
N ALA A 97 14.48 -1.51 -1.60
CA ALA A 97 13.95 -0.33 -2.27
C ALA A 97 14.06 0.91 -1.40
N VAL A 98 14.14 2.06 -2.04
CA VAL A 98 13.84 3.36 -1.45
C VAL A 98 12.57 3.92 -2.08
N VAL A 99 11.67 4.43 -1.27
CA VAL A 99 10.50 5.17 -1.76
C VAL A 99 10.92 6.62 -1.97
N MET A 100 10.95 7.02 -3.24
CA MET A 100 11.32 8.37 -3.67
C MET A 100 10.07 9.18 -3.99
N SER A 101 10.03 10.43 -3.58
CA SER A 101 8.90 11.33 -3.79
C SER A 101 9.33 12.69 -4.31
N LEU A 102 8.62 13.17 -5.33
CA LEU A 102 8.69 14.54 -5.81
C LEU A 102 7.44 15.28 -5.34
N PHE A 103 7.61 16.35 -4.59
CA PHE A 103 6.52 17.24 -4.17
C PHE A 103 6.40 18.41 -5.15
N ILE A 104 5.26 18.50 -5.82
CA ILE A 104 5.01 19.51 -6.85
C ILE A 104 4.72 20.88 -6.22
N ASN A 105 4.15 20.88 -5.02
CA ASN A 105 3.92 22.09 -4.24
C ASN A 105 4.34 21.91 -2.78
N GLU A 106 4.65 23.00 -2.10
CA GLU A 106 5.15 22.97 -0.73
C GLU A 106 4.10 22.50 0.29
N GLU A 107 2.82 22.77 0.05
CA GLU A 107 1.73 22.31 0.92
C GLU A 107 1.70 20.78 1.00
N ARG A 108 1.97 20.10 -0.12
CA ARG A 108 2.01 18.63 -0.17
C ARG A 108 3.17 18.04 0.62
N ARG A 109 4.26 18.80 0.82
CA ARG A 109 5.43 18.41 1.62
C ARG A 109 5.19 18.55 3.13
N GLN A 110 4.27 19.40 3.55
CA GLN A 110 4.01 19.64 4.96
C GLN A 110 3.36 18.43 5.64
N ARG A 111 3.75 18.19 6.90
CA ARG A 111 3.17 17.14 7.76
C ARG A 111 2.34 17.79 8.89
N PRO A 112 1.08 18.20 8.61
CA PRO A 112 0.27 18.95 9.60
C PRO A 112 0.01 18.17 10.89
N HIS A 113 0.12 16.85 10.87
CA HIS A 113 -0.08 15.96 12.02
C HIS A 113 1.23 15.27 12.47
N ALA A 114 2.39 15.84 12.18
CA ALA A 114 3.68 15.21 12.47
C ALA A 114 3.81 14.82 13.95
N GLN A 115 3.53 15.74 14.86
CA GLN A 115 3.63 15.49 16.30
C GLN A 115 2.71 14.35 16.76
N GLU A 116 1.44 14.34 16.31
CA GLU A 116 0.49 13.26 16.63
C GLU A 116 0.99 11.90 16.14
N GLN A 117 1.51 11.85 14.91
CA GLN A 117 2.05 10.63 14.31
C GLN A 117 3.28 10.12 15.06
N ASP A 118 4.21 11.01 15.39
CA ASP A 118 5.43 10.68 16.12
C ASP A 118 5.12 10.23 17.55
N ASP A 119 4.14 10.84 18.21
CA ASP A 119 3.66 10.42 19.54
C ASP A 119 2.99 9.03 19.51
N ILE A 120 2.26 8.70 18.45
CA ILE A 120 1.69 7.35 18.26
C ILE A 120 2.82 6.32 18.16
N LEU A 121 3.81 6.55 17.31
CA LEU A 121 4.94 5.63 17.14
C LEU A 121 5.76 5.50 18.41
N LYS A 122 6.00 6.60 19.14
CA LYS A 122 6.68 6.59 20.42
C LYS A 122 5.94 5.71 21.44
N LYS A 123 4.64 5.94 21.63
CA LYS A 123 3.81 5.14 22.56
C LYS A 123 3.77 3.65 22.21
N ILE A 124 3.81 3.32 20.91
CA ILE A 124 3.87 1.93 20.46
C ILE A 124 5.18 1.28 20.90
N ARG A 125 6.32 1.98 20.73
CA ARG A 125 7.65 1.48 21.07
C ARG A 125 7.92 1.40 22.58
N GLU A 126 7.21 2.18 23.40
CA GLU A 126 7.33 2.14 24.87
C GLU A 126 6.82 0.81 25.46
N ARG A 127 6.03 0.05 24.72
CA ARG A 127 5.54 -1.27 25.15
C ARG A 127 6.23 -2.35 24.33
N PRO A 128 6.78 -3.39 24.97
CA PRO A 128 7.38 -4.51 24.24
C PRO A 128 6.45 -5.06 23.17
N ALA A 129 7.00 -5.51 22.07
CA ALA A 129 6.25 -6.28 21.09
C ALA A 129 5.75 -7.59 21.74
N SER A 130 4.59 -8.03 21.32
CA SER A 130 4.01 -9.31 21.74
C SER A 130 3.71 -10.12 20.50
N SER A 131 4.65 -10.97 20.11
CA SER A 131 4.51 -11.88 18.97
C SER A 131 3.49 -13.00 19.23
N SER A 132 3.12 -13.22 20.51
CA SER A 132 2.09 -14.20 20.87
C SER A 132 0.73 -13.73 20.36
N VAL A 133 0.16 -14.50 19.42
CA VAL A 133 -1.23 -14.34 19.00
C VAL A 133 -2.10 -15.18 19.94
N PRO A 134 -3.01 -14.59 20.72
CA PRO A 134 -3.95 -15.33 21.56
C PRO A 134 -4.79 -16.28 20.72
N ALA A 135 -5.51 -17.22 21.31
CA ALA A 135 -6.51 -18.00 20.56
C ALA A 135 -7.56 -17.07 19.93
N LEU A 136 -8.03 -17.43 18.74
CA LEU A 136 -9.17 -16.73 18.13
C LEU A 136 -10.36 -16.82 19.12
N PRO A 137 -11.12 -15.74 19.34
CA PRO A 137 -12.24 -15.78 20.28
C PRO A 137 -13.24 -16.87 19.93
N ASP A 138 -13.89 -17.45 20.95
CA ASP A 138 -14.89 -18.50 20.78
C ASP A 138 -16.02 -18.04 19.83
N GLY A 139 -16.41 -18.91 18.91
CA GLY A 139 -17.44 -18.64 17.93
C GLY A 139 -16.95 -17.87 16.69
N TYR A 140 -15.66 -17.50 16.60
CA TYR A 140 -15.11 -16.91 15.38
C TYR A 140 -14.39 -17.96 14.55
N GLU A 141 -14.52 -17.84 13.23
CA GLU A 141 -13.83 -18.70 12.28
C GLU A 141 -13.01 -17.86 11.32
N MET A 142 -11.77 -18.27 11.04
CA MET A 142 -10.90 -17.66 10.06
C MET A 142 -10.65 -18.64 8.92
N SER A 143 -10.74 -18.13 7.69
CA SER A 143 -10.54 -18.93 6.48
C SER A 143 -9.87 -18.12 5.36
N PRO A 144 -9.30 -18.79 4.34
CA PRO A 144 -8.98 -18.11 3.08
C PRO A 144 -10.23 -17.47 2.47
N GLY A 145 -10.12 -16.22 2.02
CA GLY A 145 -11.17 -15.55 1.25
C GLY A 145 -11.13 -15.96 -0.22
N GLY A 146 -12.28 -16.21 -0.81
CA GLY A 146 -12.40 -16.61 -2.20
C GLY A 146 -13.46 -15.85 -2.97
N LEU A 147 -13.63 -16.16 -4.26
CA LEU A 147 -14.53 -15.44 -5.17
C LEU A 147 -15.97 -15.28 -4.65
N ARG A 148 -16.47 -16.25 -3.91
CA ARG A 148 -17.80 -16.19 -3.29
C ARG A 148 -17.93 -15.16 -2.19
N ASP A 149 -16.79 -14.77 -1.58
CA ASP A 149 -16.74 -13.82 -0.47
C ASP A 149 -16.56 -12.38 -0.94
N ALA A 150 -16.27 -12.17 -2.24
CA ALA A 150 -15.91 -10.86 -2.81
C ALA A 150 -16.93 -9.76 -2.51
N ALA A 151 -18.24 -10.09 -2.57
CA ALA A 151 -19.29 -9.12 -2.29
C ALA A 151 -19.33 -8.72 -0.81
N GLU A 152 -19.14 -9.67 0.12
CA GLU A 152 -19.12 -9.40 1.54
C GLU A 152 -17.85 -8.63 1.95
N VAL A 153 -16.69 -8.98 1.36
CA VAL A 153 -15.43 -8.25 1.56
C VAL A 153 -15.57 -6.80 1.09
N ALA A 154 -16.13 -6.56 -0.10
CA ALA A 154 -16.39 -5.20 -0.59
C ALA A 154 -17.36 -4.42 0.30
N CYS A 155 -18.35 -5.10 0.89
CA CYS A 155 -19.30 -4.50 1.84
C CYS A 155 -18.59 -4.11 3.14
N LEU A 156 -17.77 -4.98 3.71
CA LEU A 156 -16.93 -4.70 4.89
C LEU A 156 -16.02 -3.49 4.64
N TYR A 157 -15.35 -3.44 3.50
CA TYR A 157 -14.46 -2.32 3.15
C TYR A 157 -15.21 -1.00 3.02
N ARG A 158 -16.43 -1.00 2.47
CA ARG A 158 -17.28 0.19 2.40
C ARG A 158 -17.67 0.71 3.77
N GLU A 159 -17.88 -0.17 4.75
CA GLU A 159 -18.22 0.22 6.11
C GLU A 159 -17.02 0.75 6.88
N VAL A 160 -15.83 0.17 6.64
CA VAL A 160 -14.62 0.47 7.42
C VAL A 160 -13.82 1.65 6.87
N PHE A 161 -13.73 1.78 5.55
CA PHE A 161 -12.89 2.79 4.89
C PHE A 161 -13.71 3.95 4.36
N ALA A 162 -13.50 5.15 4.91
CA ALA A 162 -14.12 6.37 4.40
C ALA A 162 -13.60 6.74 3.00
N SER A 163 -12.34 6.41 2.70
CA SER A 163 -11.71 6.58 1.39
C SER A 163 -10.62 5.51 1.20
N TYR A 164 -10.39 5.11 -0.05
CA TYR A 164 -9.33 4.16 -0.40
C TYR A 164 -8.77 4.49 -1.80
N PRO A 165 -7.45 4.25 -2.04
CA PRO A 165 -6.82 4.57 -3.34
C PRO A 165 -7.37 3.78 -4.53
N PHE A 166 -7.89 2.58 -4.27
CA PHE A 166 -8.42 1.65 -5.26
C PHE A 166 -9.90 1.38 -5.00
N PRO A 167 -10.67 0.88 -5.98
CA PRO A 167 -12.12 0.67 -5.84
C PRO A 167 -12.45 -0.61 -5.05
N ILE A 168 -11.87 -0.79 -3.86
CA ILE A 168 -12.05 -1.98 -3.01
C ILE A 168 -13.48 -2.17 -2.49
N THR A 169 -14.35 -1.19 -2.69
CA THR A 169 -15.78 -1.27 -2.38
C THR A 169 -16.61 -1.84 -3.53
N ASP A 170 -15.96 -2.14 -4.68
CA ASP A 170 -16.56 -2.81 -5.82
C ASP A 170 -16.32 -4.33 -5.76
N PRO A 171 -17.35 -5.17 -5.65
CA PRO A 171 -17.21 -6.62 -5.64
C PRO A 171 -16.51 -7.19 -6.89
N GLY A 172 -16.71 -6.55 -8.05
CA GLY A 172 -16.06 -6.94 -9.30
C GLY A 172 -14.54 -6.73 -9.25
N TYR A 173 -14.10 -5.61 -8.67
CA TYR A 173 -12.69 -5.35 -8.42
C TYR A 173 -12.10 -6.39 -7.46
N ILE A 174 -12.73 -6.63 -6.30
CA ILE A 174 -12.27 -7.64 -5.33
C ILE A 174 -12.20 -9.03 -5.98
N ALA A 175 -13.21 -9.43 -6.74
CA ALA A 175 -13.19 -10.70 -7.47
C ALA A 175 -12.06 -10.76 -8.50
N SER A 176 -11.68 -9.65 -9.12
CA SER A 176 -10.55 -9.59 -10.07
C SER A 176 -9.21 -9.74 -9.36
N THR A 177 -9.02 -9.08 -8.20
CA THR A 177 -7.80 -9.21 -7.39
C THR A 177 -7.63 -10.63 -6.84
N MET A 178 -8.71 -11.28 -6.38
CA MET A 178 -8.70 -12.69 -5.95
C MET A 178 -8.33 -13.70 -7.06
N LYS A 179 -8.42 -13.30 -8.32
CA LYS A 179 -7.97 -14.10 -9.48
C LYS A 179 -6.52 -13.83 -9.88
N SER A 180 -5.91 -12.86 -9.27
CA SER A 180 -4.53 -12.46 -9.51
C SER A 180 -3.61 -12.90 -8.36
N ASN A 181 -2.53 -12.17 -8.14
CA ASN A 181 -1.56 -12.43 -7.08
C ASN A 181 -1.96 -11.85 -5.71
N VAL A 182 -3.27 -11.72 -5.42
CA VAL A 182 -3.75 -11.19 -4.14
C VAL A 182 -4.47 -12.28 -3.36
N LEU A 183 -3.94 -12.58 -2.16
CA LEU A 183 -4.53 -13.55 -1.25
C LEU A 183 -5.31 -12.81 -0.17
N TYR A 184 -6.45 -13.37 0.20
CA TYR A 184 -7.31 -12.82 1.25
C TYR A 184 -7.42 -13.79 2.42
N ARG A 185 -7.42 -13.25 3.64
CA ARG A 185 -7.89 -13.94 4.84
C ARG A 185 -9.09 -13.20 5.40
N ILE A 186 -10.13 -13.95 5.76
CA ILE A 186 -11.40 -13.44 6.27
C ILE A 186 -11.73 -14.06 7.63
N VAL A 187 -12.43 -13.30 8.46
CA VAL A 187 -12.95 -13.77 9.75
C VAL A 187 -14.46 -13.60 9.77
N ARG A 188 -15.16 -14.64 10.21
CA ARG A 188 -16.62 -14.64 10.44
C ARG A 188 -16.90 -14.82 11.92
N ASP A 189 -17.95 -14.17 12.42
CA ASP A 189 -18.47 -14.39 13.78
C ASP A 189 -19.33 -15.65 13.86
N GLY A 190 -19.80 -15.97 15.07
CA GLY A 190 -20.64 -17.16 15.35
C GLY A 190 -21.98 -17.19 14.62
N ASN A 191 -22.40 -16.10 13.99
CA ASN A 191 -23.58 -15.99 13.13
C ASN A 191 -23.24 -16.14 11.66
N GLY A 192 -21.96 -16.35 11.30
CA GLY A 192 -21.47 -16.45 9.95
C GLY A 192 -21.27 -15.09 9.25
N VAL A 193 -21.40 -13.98 9.96
CA VAL A 193 -21.21 -12.63 9.41
C VAL A 193 -19.71 -12.36 9.21
N LEU A 194 -19.33 -11.85 8.05
CA LEU A 194 -17.94 -11.44 7.76
C LEU A 194 -17.63 -10.16 8.54
N VAL A 195 -16.72 -10.24 9.52
CA VAL A 195 -16.41 -9.17 10.47
C VAL A 195 -14.98 -8.64 10.35
N GLY A 196 -14.12 -9.36 9.66
CA GLY A 196 -12.74 -8.95 9.43
C GLY A 196 -12.19 -9.52 8.14
N ALA A 197 -11.32 -8.76 7.48
CA ALA A 197 -10.59 -9.20 6.28
C ALA A 197 -9.27 -8.42 6.15
N ALA A 198 -8.31 -9.03 5.48
CA ALA A 198 -7.14 -8.36 4.93
C ALA A 198 -6.63 -9.11 3.70
N SER A 199 -5.72 -8.48 2.97
CA SER A 199 -5.09 -9.08 1.81
C SER A 199 -3.56 -9.02 1.86
N ALA A 200 -2.92 -9.92 1.11
CA ALA A 200 -1.50 -9.89 0.77
C ALA A 200 -1.37 -9.75 -0.75
N GLU A 201 -0.84 -8.63 -1.22
CA GLU A 201 -0.52 -8.40 -2.62
C GLU A 201 0.88 -8.95 -2.91
N THR A 202 0.95 -10.11 -3.57
CA THR A 202 2.21 -10.83 -3.76
C THR A 202 2.89 -10.48 -5.07
N SER A 203 4.21 -10.44 -5.06
CA SER A 203 5.10 -10.39 -6.21
C SER A 203 6.05 -11.60 -6.15
N PRO A 204 5.61 -12.76 -6.67
CA PRO A 204 6.39 -14.00 -6.54
C PRO A 204 7.80 -13.89 -7.17
N GLU A 205 7.91 -13.17 -8.29
CA GLU A 205 9.18 -12.92 -8.98
C GLU A 205 10.17 -12.05 -8.18
N ARG A 206 9.68 -11.35 -7.16
CA ARG A 206 10.49 -10.52 -6.24
C ARG A 206 10.54 -11.09 -4.83
N HIS A 207 9.90 -12.21 -4.59
CA HIS A 207 9.77 -12.85 -3.28
C HIS A 207 9.26 -11.90 -2.18
N ASN A 208 8.37 -10.95 -2.53
CA ASN A 208 7.80 -10.00 -1.58
C ASN A 208 6.27 -9.93 -1.63
N ALA A 209 5.68 -9.41 -0.55
CA ALA A 209 4.25 -9.10 -0.49
C ALA A 209 3.97 -7.86 0.34
N GLU A 210 3.00 -7.05 -0.09
CA GLU A 210 2.39 -5.99 0.71
C GLU A 210 1.24 -6.55 1.53
N MET A 211 1.33 -6.46 2.86
CA MET A 211 0.26 -6.79 3.79
C MET A 211 -0.66 -5.58 3.90
N THR A 212 -1.86 -5.66 3.34
CA THR A 212 -2.71 -4.49 3.11
C THR A 212 -4.19 -4.75 3.36
N ASP A 213 -5.05 -3.75 3.18
CA ASP A 213 -6.52 -3.81 3.24
C ASP A 213 -7.10 -4.30 4.58
N PHE A 214 -6.38 -4.13 5.69
CA PHE A 214 -6.85 -4.59 7.00
C PHE A 214 -8.12 -3.86 7.44
N ALA A 215 -9.23 -4.58 7.48
CA ALA A 215 -10.53 -4.10 7.92
C ALA A 215 -11.09 -5.00 9.02
N THR A 216 -11.63 -4.35 10.06
CA THR A 216 -12.42 -5.02 11.12
C THR A 216 -13.62 -4.13 11.42
N LEU A 217 -14.81 -4.70 11.44
CA LEU A 217 -16.03 -3.96 11.80
C LEU A 217 -15.81 -3.18 13.10
N PRO A 218 -16.27 -1.92 13.20
CA PRO A 218 -16.07 -1.11 14.39
C PRO A 218 -16.54 -1.79 15.68
N SER A 219 -17.65 -2.53 15.64
CA SER A 219 -18.21 -3.29 16.76
C SER A 219 -17.35 -4.49 17.20
N GLN A 220 -16.42 -4.94 16.35
CA GLN A 220 -15.58 -6.12 16.56
C GLN A 220 -14.11 -5.75 16.83
N ARG A 221 -13.82 -4.47 16.99
CA ARG A 221 -12.47 -3.99 17.33
C ARG A 221 -12.12 -4.33 18.77
N GLY A 222 -10.82 -4.46 19.04
CA GLY A 222 -10.32 -4.83 20.37
C GLY A 222 -10.25 -6.33 20.65
N LEU A 223 -10.79 -7.18 19.76
CA LEU A 223 -10.74 -8.63 19.85
C LEU A 223 -9.46 -9.26 19.27
N GLY A 224 -8.53 -8.45 18.77
CA GLY A 224 -7.27 -8.93 18.18
C GLY A 224 -7.39 -9.53 16.77
N LEU A 225 -8.56 -9.44 16.11
CA LEU A 225 -8.81 -10.09 14.82
C LEU A 225 -7.79 -9.72 13.74
N ALA A 226 -7.36 -8.46 13.66
CA ALA A 226 -6.34 -8.03 12.71
C ALA A 226 -4.98 -8.72 12.92
N GLN A 227 -4.61 -9.00 14.17
CA GLN A 227 -3.38 -9.72 14.50
C GLN A 227 -3.44 -11.19 14.09
N HIS A 228 -4.61 -11.82 14.25
CA HIS A 228 -4.84 -13.19 13.77
C HIS A 228 -4.77 -13.27 12.24
N ILE A 229 -5.41 -12.32 11.55
CA ILE A 229 -5.40 -12.25 10.09
C ILE A 229 -3.97 -12.05 9.58
N LEU A 230 -3.20 -11.14 10.19
CA LEU A 230 -1.81 -10.89 9.80
C LEU A 230 -0.97 -12.16 9.98
N ALA A 231 -1.06 -12.83 11.13
CA ALA A 231 -0.32 -14.07 11.37
C ALA A 231 -0.64 -15.15 10.32
N ALA A 232 -1.92 -15.32 9.97
CA ALA A 232 -2.31 -16.29 8.96
C ALA A 232 -1.85 -15.92 7.54
N LEU A 233 -1.80 -14.63 7.20
CA LEU A 233 -1.22 -14.18 5.93
C LEU A 233 0.30 -14.39 5.89
N GLU A 234 1.00 -14.17 7.02
CA GLU A 234 2.45 -14.47 7.13
C GLU A 234 2.72 -15.97 6.93
N ASP A 235 1.91 -16.85 7.53
CA ASP A 235 1.99 -18.30 7.31
C ASP A 235 1.77 -18.65 5.82
N ASP A 236 0.76 -18.04 5.18
CA ASP A 236 0.51 -18.21 3.75
C ASP A 236 1.70 -17.76 2.89
N MET A 237 2.38 -16.69 3.28
CA MET A 237 3.56 -16.19 2.56
C MET A 237 4.75 -17.13 2.75
N ALA A 238 4.97 -17.63 3.96
CA ALA A 238 6.02 -18.60 4.25
C ALA A 238 5.84 -19.89 3.43
N GLU A 239 4.62 -20.41 3.31
CA GLU A 239 4.30 -21.58 2.46
C GLU A 239 4.58 -21.34 0.98
N ARG A 240 4.59 -20.09 0.53
CA ARG A 240 4.85 -19.69 -0.87
C ARG A 240 6.27 -19.20 -1.12
N GLU A 241 7.15 -19.36 -0.14
CA GLU A 241 8.54 -18.90 -0.22
C GLU A 241 8.67 -17.38 -0.49
N ILE A 242 7.64 -16.60 -0.07
CA ILE A 242 7.69 -15.15 -0.07
C ILE A 242 8.47 -14.71 1.17
N LEU A 243 9.64 -14.11 0.98
CA LEU A 243 10.64 -13.88 2.03
C LEU A 243 10.52 -12.49 2.68
N TYR A 244 10.02 -11.52 1.93
CA TYR A 244 10.01 -10.11 2.36
C TYR A 244 8.58 -9.58 2.44
N LEU A 245 8.18 -9.18 3.63
CA LEU A 245 6.85 -8.67 3.90
C LEU A 245 6.94 -7.20 4.31
N TYR A 246 6.10 -6.37 3.72
CA TYR A 246 6.03 -4.96 4.06
C TYR A 246 4.58 -4.48 4.10
N THR A 247 4.38 -3.27 4.62
CA THR A 247 3.06 -2.64 4.67
C THR A 247 3.17 -1.12 4.54
N ILE A 248 2.13 -0.49 4.04
CA ILE A 248 1.96 0.97 4.07
C ILE A 248 0.74 1.28 4.93
N ALA A 249 0.94 1.33 6.24
CA ALA A 249 -0.12 1.61 7.20
C ALA A 249 -0.39 3.11 7.35
N ARG A 250 -1.65 3.49 7.61
CA ARG A 250 -2.00 4.88 7.93
C ARG A 250 -1.30 5.30 9.22
N ALA A 251 -0.49 6.35 9.19
CA ALA A 251 0.32 6.82 10.32
C ALA A 251 -0.51 7.15 11.57
N ARG A 252 -1.76 7.61 11.42
CA ARG A 252 -2.68 7.90 12.52
C ARG A 252 -3.46 6.69 13.04
N SER A 253 -3.31 5.52 12.44
CA SER A 253 -3.94 4.29 12.92
C SER A 253 -3.08 3.61 13.99
N ALA A 254 -3.19 4.07 15.24
CA ALA A 254 -2.42 3.49 16.35
C ALA A 254 -2.63 1.97 16.48
N GLY A 255 -3.87 1.48 16.26
CA GLY A 255 -4.20 0.06 16.31
C GLY A 255 -3.44 -0.76 15.28
N MET A 256 -3.47 -0.35 14.00
CA MET A 256 -2.78 -1.08 12.93
C MET A 256 -1.25 -1.00 13.08
N ASN A 257 -0.70 0.17 13.37
CA ASN A 257 0.75 0.29 13.62
C ASN A 257 1.17 -0.59 14.80
N ARG A 258 0.33 -0.76 15.84
CA ARG A 258 0.61 -1.69 16.94
C ARG A 258 0.53 -3.16 16.52
N VAL A 259 -0.41 -3.53 15.65
CA VAL A 259 -0.52 -4.90 15.10
C VAL A 259 0.75 -5.27 14.35
N PHE A 260 1.23 -4.43 13.46
CA PHE A 260 2.48 -4.67 12.71
C PHE A 260 3.71 -4.69 13.63
N TYR A 261 3.82 -3.75 14.57
CA TYR A 261 4.92 -3.72 15.54
C TYR A 261 4.97 -5.00 16.40
N ASN A 262 3.83 -5.56 16.80
CA ASN A 262 3.76 -6.81 17.54
C ASN A 262 4.26 -8.03 16.75
N ARG A 263 4.31 -7.93 15.43
CA ARG A 263 4.79 -8.96 14.50
C ARG A 263 6.17 -8.62 13.93
N ASP A 264 6.93 -7.82 14.67
CA ASP A 264 8.32 -7.44 14.35
C ASP A 264 8.49 -6.66 13.03
N TYR A 265 7.41 -6.00 12.53
CA TYR A 265 7.56 -5.05 11.45
C TYR A 265 8.24 -3.77 11.94
N GLU A 266 9.25 -3.35 11.21
CA GLU A 266 10.00 -2.14 11.50
C GLU A 266 9.44 -0.94 10.74
N TRP A 267 9.34 0.19 11.43
CA TRP A 267 9.04 1.45 10.78
C TRP A 267 10.30 2.03 10.13
N THR A 268 10.28 2.19 8.83
CA THR A 268 11.41 2.64 8.01
C THR A 268 11.23 4.03 7.42
N GLY A 269 10.05 4.63 7.58
CA GLY A 269 9.78 5.98 7.11
C GLY A 269 8.31 6.36 7.08
N THR A 270 8.03 7.57 6.64
CA THR A 270 6.66 8.10 6.50
C THR A 270 6.47 8.68 5.12
N LEU A 271 5.51 8.15 4.38
CA LEU A 271 5.08 8.68 3.08
C LEU A 271 4.17 9.89 3.33
N VAL A 272 4.72 11.09 3.19
CA VAL A 272 4.04 12.35 3.51
C VAL A 272 2.89 12.61 2.54
N ASN A 273 1.69 12.83 3.07
CA ASN A 273 0.48 13.10 2.28
C ASN A 273 0.31 12.17 1.07
N ASN A 274 0.59 10.88 1.26
CA ASN A 274 0.53 9.91 0.18
C ASN A 274 -0.90 9.51 -0.18
N CYS A 275 -1.82 9.52 0.79
CA CYS A 275 -3.26 9.29 0.62
C CYS A 275 -4.06 10.37 1.34
N HIS A 276 -5.24 10.68 0.83
CA HIS A 276 -6.23 11.57 1.44
C HIS A 276 -7.12 10.83 2.44
#